data_0cbe50c913bdaf6fdbb0889c335c393f
#
_entry.id   0cbe50c913bdaf6fdbb0889c335c393f
#
_cell.length_a   1.000
_cell.length_b   1.000
_cell.length_c   1.000
_cell.angle_alpha   90.00
_cell.angle_beta   90.00
_cell.angle_gamma   90.00
#
_symmetry.space_group_name_H-M   'P 1'
#
loop_
_entity.id
_entity.type
_entity.pdbx_description
1 polymer ?
#
loop_
_entity_poly.entity_id
_entity_poly.type
_entity_poly.pdbx_seq_one_letter_code
_entity_poly.pdbx_strand_id
1 'polypeptide(L)'
;VALDLDRAEAMQLIRKRVVKPGSPAMEFLAAAAEDSYDRLLAPSMERELRTMLTDAANEAAIHNFALNLRPLLMQPPVKGFVTMGLDPGYAHGCKVAVIDATGKVLDTTVVYPTFSERKKQEAIDTLKRLIDKHGVKHLAIGNGTASRETEAMAVELIRKCPGVSYMIVNEAGASVYSAS
;
A
#
# COMPACT_ATOMS: atom_id res chain seq x y z
N VAL A 1 -18.92 -10.20 10.24
CA VAL A 1 -19.96 -10.97 9.52
C VAL A 1 -20.01 -12.34 10.15
N ALA A 2 -21.18 -12.79 10.56
CA ALA A 2 -21.44 -14.14 11.07
C ALA A 2 -22.45 -14.83 10.14
N LEU A 3 -22.37 -16.15 10.06
CA LEU A 3 -23.37 -16.96 9.36
C LEU A 3 -24.58 -17.13 10.28
N ASP A 4 -25.73 -16.61 9.86
CA ASP A 4 -27.01 -16.78 10.57
C ASP A 4 -27.80 -17.89 9.87
N LEU A 5 -27.72 -19.10 10.45
CA LEU A 5 -28.44 -20.29 9.97
C LEU A 5 -29.35 -20.80 11.07
N ASP A 6 -30.60 -21.12 10.73
CA ASP A 6 -31.48 -21.83 11.64
C ASP A 6 -30.95 -23.25 11.88
N ARG A 7 -30.35 -23.44 13.08
CA ARG A 7 -29.80 -24.74 13.52
C ARG A 7 -30.87 -25.84 13.53
N ALA A 8 -32.12 -25.50 13.90
CA ALA A 8 -33.18 -26.49 13.99
C ALA A 8 -33.57 -27.02 12.61
N GLU A 9 -33.65 -26.12 11.60
CA GLU A 9 -33.93 -26.52 10.22
C GLU A 9 -32.78 -27.35 9.64
N ALA A 10 -31.53 -26.92 9.85
CA ALA A 10 -30.34 -27.67 9.41
C ALA A 10 -30.30 -29.06 10.02
N MET A 11 -30.56 -29.18 11.32
CA MET A 11 -30.60 -30.46 12.03
C MET A 11 -31.73 -31.37 11.54
N GLN A 12 -32.88 -30.82 11.21
CA GLN A 12 -33.98 -31.59 10.64
C GLN A 12 -33.60 -32.22 9.28
N LEU A 13 -32.93 -31.45 8.43
CA LEU A 13 -32.45 -31.96 7.13
C LEU A 13 -31.39 -33.06 7.30
N ILE A 14 -30.43 -32.88 8.20
CA ILE A 14 -29.35 -33.84 8.46
C ILE A 14 -29.95 -35.12 9.02
N ARG A 15 -30.80 -35.03 10.05
CA ARG A 15 -31.45 -36.20 10.67
C ARG A 15 -32.26 -36.98 9.65
N LYS A 16 -33.03 -36.34 8.77
CA LYS A 16 -33.79 -36.97 7.71
C LYS A 16 -32.92 -37.81 6.76
N ARG A 17 -31.67 -37.40 6.55
CA ARG A 17 -30.74 -38.11 5.66
C ARG A 17 -29.98 -39.26 6.32
N VAL A 18 -29.58 -39.11 7.58
CA VAL A 18 -28.67 -40.08 8.23
C VAL A 18 -29.35 -40.97 9.24
N VAL A 19 -30.45 -40.55 9.86
CA VAL A 19 -31.16 -41.33 10.88
C VAL A 19 -32.29 -42.16 10.24
N LYS A 20 -32.16 -43.46 10.27
CA LYS A 20 -33.22 -44.39 9.78
C LYS A 20 -34.20 -44.71 10.91
N PRO A 21 -35.51 -44.43 10.76
CA PRO A 21 -36.50 -44.78 11.74
C PRO A 21 -36.51 -46.29 12.02
N GLY A 22 -36.65 -46.68 13.28
CA GLY A 22 -36.69 -48.09 13.69
C GLY A 22 -35.33 -48.82 13.75
N SER A 23 -34.23 -48.11 13.47
CA SER A 23 -32.88 -48.67 13.65
C SER A 23 -32.50 -48.73 15.13
N PRO A 24 -31.86 -49.85 15.61
CA PRO A 24 -31.32 -49.91 16.97
C PRO A 24 -30.28 -48.83 17.27
N ALA A 25 -29.65 -48.26 16.22
CA ALA A 25 -28.63 -47.20 16.32
C ALA A 25 -29.20 -45.79 16.20
N MET A 26 -30.54 -45.62 16.22
CA MET A 26 -31.18 -44.33 15.94
C MET A 26 -30.72 -43.19 16.85
N GLU A 27 -30.66 -43.46 18.16
CA GLU A 27 -30.21 -42.45 19.16
C GLU A 27 -28.73 -42.08 18.98
N PHE A 28 -27.89 -43.10 18.75
CA PHE A 28 -26.47 -42.90 18.50
C PHE A 28 -26.22 -42.04 17.22
N LEU A 29 -26.93 -42.35 16.12
CA LEU A 29 -26.84 -41.63 14.88
C LEU A 29 -27.37 -40.20 15.01
N ALA A 30 -28.42 -39.99 15.82
CA ALA A 30 -28.93 -38.64 16.09
C ALA A 30 -27.91 -37.79 16.88
N ALA A 31 -27.30 -38.34 17.91
CA ALA A 31 -26.25 -37.68 18.69
C ALA A 31 -24.99 -37.39 17.84
N ALA A 32 -24.57 -38.37 17.02
CA ALA A 32 -23.45 -38.19 16.10
C ALA A 32 -23.73 -37.10 15.02
N ALA A 33 -24.96 -37.00 14.55
CA ALA A 33 -25.37 -35.95 13.61
C ALA A 33 -25.31 -34.55 14.24
N GLU A 34 -25.70 -34.40 15.51
CA GLU A 34 -25.58 -33.14 16.25
C GLU A 34 -24.12 -32.73 16.44
N ASP A 35 -23.30 -33.64 16.95
CA ASP A 35 -21.86 -33.40 17.13
C ASP A 35 -21.19 -33.06 15.79
N SER A 36 -21.52 -33.77 14.73
CA SER A 36 -21.02 -33.49 13.38
C SER A 36 -21.39 -32.09 12.89
N TYR A 37 -22.62 -31.65 13.10
CA TYR A 37 -23.05 -30.33 12.71
C TYR A 37 -22.31 -29.25 13.50
N ASP A 38 -22.35 -29.31 14.81
CA ASP A 38 -21.81 -28.26 15.68
C ASP A 38 -20.29 -28.17 15.61
N ARG A 39 -19.60 -29.29 15.52
CA ARG A 39 -18.13 -29.35 15.57
C ARG A 39 -17.46 -29.29 14.20
N LEU A 40 -18.09 -29.80 13.17
CA LEU A 40 -17.48 -29.97 11.86
C LEU A 40 -18.16 -29.14 10.76
N LEU A 41 -19.48 -29.34 10.54
CA LEU A 41 -20.16 -28.79 9.39
C LEU A 41 -20.35 -27.29 9.49
N ALA A 42 -20.95 -26.79 10.58
CA ALA A 42 -21.21 -25.35 10.72
C ALA A 42 -19.93 -24.50 10.70
N PRO A 43 -18.85 -24.87 11.44
CA PRO A 43 -17.59 -24.12 11.35
C PRO A 43 -16.90 -24.21 9.98
N SER A 44 -17.06 -25.34 9.27
CA SER A 44 -16.49 -25.51 7.93
C SER A 44 -17.22 -24.66 6.90
N MET A 45 -18.55 -24.65 6.92
CA MET A 45 -19.38 -23.82 6.04
C MET A 45 -19.16 -22.33 6.28
N GLU A 46 -19.02 -21.91 7.55
CA GLU A 46 -18.72 -20.53 7.87
C GLU A 46 -17.36 -20.09 7.29
N ARG A 47 -16.33 -20.93 7.43
CA ARG A 47 -15.01 -20.65 6.84
C ARG A 47 -15.05 -20.57 5.32
N GLU A 48 -15.72 -21.53 4.68
CA GLU A 48 -15.86 -21.55 3.22
C GLU A 48 -16.57 -20.31 2.70
N LEU A 49 -17.71 -19.94 3.31
CA LEU A 49 -18.44 -18.73 2.94
C LEU A 49 -17.59 -17.46 3.14
N ARG A 50 -16.87 -17.37 4.27
CA ARG A 50 -15.95 -16.23 4.51
C ARG A 50 -14.86 -16.15 3.45
N THR A 51 -14.28 -17.28 3.07
CA THR A 51 -13.27 -17.32 1.99
C THR A 51 -13.87 -16.84 0.67
N MET A 52 -15.02 -17.36 0.28
CA MET A 52 -15.71 -16.94 -0.95
C MET A 52 -16.02 -15.43 -0.96
N LEU A 53 -16.51 -14.88 0.15
CA LEU A 53 -16.79 -13.44 0.26
C LEU A 53 -15.50 -12.61 0.22
N THR A 54 -14.44 -13.09 0.86
CA THR A 54 -13.13 -12.42 0.85
C THR A 54 -12.53 -12.42 -0.55
N ASP A 55 -12.59 -13.53 -1.27
CA ASP A 55 -12.06 -13.63 -2.63
C ASP A 55 -12.82 -12.68 -3.58
N ALA A 56 -14.16 -12.65 -3.49
CA ALA A 56 -14.96 -11.73 -4.27
C ALA A 56 -14.65 -10.25 -3.96
N ALA A 57 -14.46 -9.92 -2.67
CA ALA A 57 -14.09 -8.57 -2.25
C ALA A 57 -12.67 -8.20 -2.70
N ASN A 58 -11.73 -9.13 -2.66
CA ASN A 58 -10.35 -8.93 -3.14
C ASN A 58 -10.30 -8.64 -4.63
N GLU A 59 -11.03 -9.40 -5.45
CA GLU A 59 -11.11 -9.14 -6.90
C GLU A 59 -11.62 -7.73 -7.21
N ALA A 60 -12.71 -7.31 -6.53
CA ALA A 60 -13.25 -5.97 -6.68
C ALA A 60 -12.26 -4.88 -6.23
N ALA A 61 -11.56 -5.10 -5.11
CA ALA A 61 -10.58 -4.17 -4.58
C ALA A 61 -9.36 -4.04 -5.50
N ILE A 62 -8.83 -5.15 -6.02
CA ILE A 62 -7.72 -5.18 -6.98
C ILE A 62 -8.08 -4.43 -8.25
N HIS A 63 -9.29 -4.67 -8.78
CA HIS A 63 -9.76 -3.95 -9.97
C HIS A 63 -9.83 -2.43 -9.73
N ASN A 64 -10.43 -1.99 -8.63
CA ASN A 64 -10.50 -0.57 -8.27
C ASN A 64 -9.13 0.04 -8.05
N PHE A 65 -8.22 -0.69 -7.40
CA PHE A 65 -6.83 -0.25 -7.21
C PHE A 65 -6.13 -0.04 -8.56
N ALA A 66 -6.27 -0.98 -9.50
CA ALA A 66 -5.69 -0.88 -10.84
C ALA A 66 -6.22 0.34 -11.62
N LEU A 67 -7.53 0.62 -11.52
CA LEU A 67 -8.14 1.82 -12.13
C LEU A 67 -7.57 3.12 -11.56
N ASN A 68 -7.32 3.17 -10.25
CA ASN A 68 -6.75 4.35 -9.59
C ASN A 68 -5.24 4.48 -9.81
N LEU A 69 -4.52 3.38 -9.91
CA LEU A 69 -3.07 3.36 -10.12
C LEU A 69 -2.70 3.84 -11.53
N ARG A 70 -3.46 3.43 -12.54
CA ARG A 70 -3.15 3.75 -13.94
C ARG A 70 -2.94 5.25 -14.20
N PRO A 71 -3.82 6.18 -13.77
CA PRO A 71 -3.61 7.61 -13.95
C PRO A 71 -2.34 8.12 -13.26
N LEU A 72 -1.96 7.54 -12.10
CA LEU A 72 -0.75 7.92 -11.40
C LEU A 72 0.52 7.52 -12.18
N LEU A 73 0.54 6.31 -12.74
CA LEU A 73 1.65 5.83 -13.57
C LEU A 73 1.75 6.57 -14.92
N MET A 74 0.62 7.02 -15.45
CA MET A 74 0.53 7.69 -16.75
C MET A 74 0.61 9.21 -16.65
N GLN A 75 0.95 9.77 -15.50
CA GLN A 75 1.16 11.23 -15.38
C GLN A 75 2.25 11.69 -16.33
N PRO A 76 2.01 12.77 -17.10
CA PRO A 76 3.02 13.27 -18.03
C PRO A 76 4.21 13.83 -17.26
N PRO A 77 5.46 13.55 -17.70
CA PRO A 77 6.65 14.11 -17.08
C PRO A 77 6.70 15.62 -17.28
N VAL A 78 7.36 16.33 -16.37
CA VAL A 78 7.72 17.75 -16.56
C VAL A 78 8.81 17.80 -17.63
N LYS A 79 8.42 18.20 -18.85
CA LYS A 79 9.31 18.19 -20.00
C LYS A 79 10.21 19.44 -20.03
N GLY A 80 11.44 19.25 -20.47
CA GLY A 80 12.35 20.36 -20.78
C GLY A 80 13.11 20.93 -19.59
N PHE A 81 12.99 20.34 -18.40
CA PHE A 81 13.66 20.82 -17.19
C PHE A 81 14.45 19.72 -16.50
N VAL A 82 15.58 20.11 -15.90
CA VAL A 82 16.28 19.24 -14.95
C VAL A 82 15.49 19.20 -13.66
N THR A 83 15.18 18.00 -13.20
CA THR A 83 14.33 17.76 -12.01
C THR A 83 15.11 16.95 -10.98
N MET A 84 14.91 17.28 -9.69
CA MET A 84 15.45 16.50 -8.57
C MET A 84 14.31 15.80 -7.85
N GLY A 85 14.34 14.47 -7.81
CA GLY A 85 13.42 13.64 -7.03
C GLY A 85 13.96 13.44 -5.62
N LEU A 86 13.08 13.57 -4.63
CA LEU A 86 13.32 13.33 -3.21
C LEU A 86 12.37 12.23 -2.73
N ASP A 87 12.95 11.10 -2.30
CA ASP A 87 12.22 9.96 -1.71
C ASP A 87 12.47 9.96 -0.19
N PRO A 88 11.53 10.52 0.62
CA PRO A 88 11.73 10.75 2.03
C PRO A 88 11.73 9.46 2.86
N GLY A 89 12.56 9.40 3.91
CA GLY A 89 12.58 8.30 4.87
C GLY A 89 13.27 8.68 6.16
N TYR A 90 12.79 8.12 7.30
CA TYR A 90 13.43 8.35 8.60
C TYR A 90 14.71 7.53 8.77
N ALA A 91 14.62 6.21 8.69
CA ALA A 91 15.75 5.32 9.03
C ALA A 91 16.89 5.34 8.01
N HIS A 92 16.53 5.38 6.72
CA HIS A 92 17.50 5.30 5.62
C HIS A 92 17.80 6.66 4.97
N GLY A 93 17.30 7.73 5.56
CA GLY A 93 17.42 9.08 5.03
C GLY A 93 16.52 9.34 3.81
N CYS A 94 16.68 10.52 3.22
CA CYS A 94 16.02 10.91 1.99
C CYS A 94 16.92 10.58 0.80
N LYS A 95 16.46 9.67 -0.07
CA LYS A 95 17.15 9.36 -1.33
C LYS A 95 16.89 10.48 -2.33
N VAL A 96 17.92 10.82 -3.08
CA VAL A 96 17.90 11.93 -4.03
C VAL A 96 18.39 11.46 -5.38
N ALA A 97 17.65 11.81 -6.43
CA ALA A 97 18.09 11.60 -7.81
C ALA A 97 17.88 12.88 -8.63
N VAL A 98 18.87 13.26 -9.42
CA VAL A 98 18.76 14.36 -10.39
C VAL A 98 18.66 13.74 -11.77
N ILE A 99 17.63 14.14 -12.51
CA ILE A 99 17.38 13.68 -13.88
C ILE A 99 17.36 14.87 -14.84
N ASP A 100 17.82 14.63 -16.07
CA ASP A 100 17.73 15.62 -17.14
C ASP A 100 16.32 15.68 -17.77
N ALA A 101 16.16 16.56 -18.75
CA ALA A 101 14.89 16.75 -19.46
C ALA A 101 14.40 15.50 -20.22
N THR A 102 15.23 14.49 -20.39
CA THR A 102 14.90 13.22 -21.08
C THR A 102 14.66 12.07 -20.12
N GLY A 103 14.86 12.30 -18.80
CA GLY A 103 14.73 11.27 -17.76
C GLY A 103 16.03 10.53 -17.45
N LYS A 104 17.16 10.90 -18.07
CA LYS A 104 18.48 10.31 -17.77
C LYS A 104 18.94 10.76 -16.38
N VAL A 105 19.37 9.81 -15.56
CA VAL A 105 19.94 10.08 -14.23
C VAL A 105 21.30 10.76 -14.41
N LEU A 106 21.45 11.96 -13.82
CA LEU A 106 22.68 12.75 -13.82
C LEU A 106 23.49 12.56 -12.54
N ASP A 107 22.80 12.43 -11.39
CA ASP A 107 23.44 12.32 -10.09
C ASP A 107 22.50 11.65 -9.08
N THR A 108 23.06 10.99 -8.07
CA THR A 108 22.31 10.39 -6.96
C THR A 108 23.03 10.59 -5.64
N THR A 109 22.27 10.77 -4.56
CA THR A 109 22.82 10.84 -3.20
C THR A 109 21.78 10.47 -2.15
N VAL A 110 22.20 10.40 -0.89
CA VAL A 110 21.30 10.24 0.26
C VAL A 110 21.60 11.35 1.24
N VAL A 111 20.57 12.01 1.75
CA VAL A 111 20.69 13.06 2.79
C VAL A 111 19.82 12.70 4.00
N TYR A 112 20.16 13.24 5.17
CA TYR A 112 19.54 12.87 6.45
C TYR A 112 18.93 14.09 7.16
N PRO A 113 17.87 14.70 6.61
CA PRO A 113 17.33 15.96 7.15
C PRO A 113 16.62 15.81 8.49
N THR A 114 16.24 14.58 8.88
CA THR A 114 15.42 14.30 10.07
C THR A 114 16.23 13.92 11.31
N PHE A 115 17.56 13.68 11.19
CA PHE A 115 18.37 13.20 12.30
C PHE A 115 18.79 14.29 13.29
N SER A 116 19.11 15.48 12.81
CA SER A 116 19.50 16.64 13.64
C SER A 116 19.50 17.91 12.80
N GLU A 117 19.44 19.08 13.43
CA GLU A 117 19.51 20.37 12.74
C GLU A 117 20.83 20.51 11.95
N ARG A 118 21.96 20.04 12.50
CA ARG A 118 23.21 19.99 11.77
C ARG A 118 23.11 19.13 10.51
N LYS A 119 22.49 17.96 10.58
CA LYS A 119 22.30 17.07 9.43
C LYS A 119 21.35 17.66 8.40
N LYS A 120 20.33 18.38 8.85
CA LYS A 120 19.45 19.14 7.97
C LYS A 120 20.22 20.22 7.20
N GLN A 121 21.10 20.97 7.86
CA GLN A 121 21.90 21.98 7.17
C GLN A 121 22.88 21.34 6.18
N GLU A 122 23.56 20.24 6.55
CA GLU A 122 24.41 19.46 5.64
C GLU A 122 23.63 18.98 4.41
N ALA A 123 22.36 18.56 4.59
CA ALA A 123 21.46 18.16 3.52
C ALA A 123 21.15 19.34 2.58
N ILE A 124 20.76 20.49 3.14
CA ILE A 124 20.48 21.71 2.37
C ILE A 124 21.70 22.11 1.53
N ASP A 125 22.90 22.12 2.10
CA ASP A 125 24.13 22.50 1.39
C ASP A 125 24.48 21.50 0.27
N THR A 126 24.23 20.20 0.51
CA THR A 126 24.42 19.16 -0.50
C THR A 126 23.44 19.32 -1.67
N LEU A 127 22.14 19.52 -1.37
CA LEU A 127 21.11 19.69 -2.40
C LEU A 127 21.33 20.99 -3.17
N LYS A 128 21.76 22.07 -2.50
CA LYS A 128 22.10 23.32 -3.16
C LYS A 128 23.22 23.13 -4.17
N ARG A 129 24.29 22.41 -3.81
CA ARG A 129 25.37 22.11 -4.77
C ARG A 129 24.89 21.34 -5.99
N LEU A 130 23.97 20.37 -5.81
CA LEU A 130 23.38 19.62 -6.93
C LEU A 130 22.51 20.49 -7.81
N ILE A 131 21.73 21.41 -7.21
CA ILE A 131 20.91 22.39 -7.94
C ILE A 131 21.80 23.29 -8.80
N ASP A 132 22.84 23.86 -8.21
CA ASP A 132 23.78 24.76 -8.89
C ASP A 132 24.56 24.01 -9.99
N LYS A 133 25.01 22.77 -9.71
CA LYS A 133 25.78 21.94 -10.66
C LYS A 133 24.99 21.55 -11.90
N HIS A 134 23.74 21.15 -11.73
CA HIS A 134 22.93 20.58 -12.81
C HIS A 134 21.86 21.52 -13.35
N GLY A 135 21.69 22.69 -12.76
CA GLY A 135 20.66 23.66 -13.18
C GLY A 135 19.23 23.17 -12.89
N VAL A 136 19.03 22.50 -11.74
CA VAL A 136 17.72 21.98 -11.34
C VAL A 136 16.71 23.11 -11.22
N LYS A 137 15.51 22.88 -11.78
CA LYS A 137 14.39 23.83 -11.75
C LYS A 137 13.22 23.36 -10.89
N HIS A 138 13.03 22.04 -10.75
CA HIS A 138 11.91 21.47 -10.03
C HIS A 138 12.40 20.41 -9.02
N LEU A 139 11.81 20.45 -7.80
CA LEU A 139 11.96 19.42 -6.81
C LEU A 139 10.64 18.62 -6.76
N ALA A 140 10.70 17.30 -6.91
CA ALA A 140 9.58 16.39 -6.74
C ALA A 140 9.76 15.64 -5.42
N ILE A 141 8.88 15.84 -4.45
CA ILE A 141 8.97 15.25 -3.11
C ILE A 141 7.88 14.17 -2.99
N GLY A 142 8.27 12.93 -2.71
CA GLY A 142 7.33 11.85 -2.45
C GLY A 142 6.45 12.12 -1.22
N ASN A 143 5.20 11.68 -1.27
CA ASN A 143 4.21 11.93 -0.21
C ASN A 143 4.20 10.85 0.89
N GLY A 144 5.21 9.99 0.96
CA GLY A 144 5.33 8.94 1.95
C GLY A 144 5.81 9.41 3.32
N THR A 145 6.47 8.49 4.03
CA THR A 145 7.01 8.73 5.37
C THR A 145 8.03 9.86 5.36
N ALA A 146 8.02 10.75 6.37
CA ALA A 146 8.90 11.93 6.50
C ALA A 146 8.75 12.99 5.39
N SER A 147 7.64 13.00 4.64
CA SER A 147 7.42 13.98 3.58
C SER A 147 7.30 15.41 4.11
N ARG A 148 6.66 15.61 5.26
CA ARG A 148 6.50 16.94 5.87
C ARG A 148 7.81 17.57 6.30
N GLU A 149 8.71 16.79 6.89
CA GLU A 149 10.04 17.24 7.31
C GLU A 149 10.91 17.54 6.09
N THR A 150 10.80 16.72 5.04
CA THR A 150 11.49 16.93 3.77
C THR A 150 10.96 18.17 3.05
N GLU A 151 9.64 18.40 3.08
CA GLU A 151 9.03 19.62 2.56
C GLU A 151 9.53 20.87 3.30
N ALA A 152 9.57 20.82 4.65
CA ALA A 152 10.09 21.94 5.45
C ALA A 152 11.55 22.26 5.09
N MET A 153 12.40 21.25 4.90
CA MET A 153 13.77 21.41 4.41
C MET A 153 13.80 22.03 2.99
N ALA A 154 12.93 21.53 2.09
CA ALA A 154 12.87 22.04 0.71
C ALA A 154 12.45 23.51 0.66
N VAL A 155 11.52 23.95 1.52
CA VAL A 155 11.14 25.37 1.66
C VAL A 155 12.34 26.24 2.06
N GLU A 156 13.17 25.79 2.98
CA GLU A 156 14.40 26.50 3.35
C GLU A 156 15.43 26.52 2.21
N LEU A 157 15.54 25.41 1.47
CA LEU A 157 16.44 25.27 0.34
C LEU A 157 16.06 26.22 -0.82
N ILE A 158 14.80 26.28 -1.21
CA ILE A 158 14.35 27.13 -2.33
C ILE A 158 14.48 28.63 -2.03
N ARG A 159 14.42 29.04 -0.76
CA ARG A 159 14.75 30.44 -0.37
C ARG A 159 16.20 30.81 -0.71
N LYS A 160 17.09 29.81 -0.75
CA LYS A 160 18.51 29.99 -1.12
C LYS A 160 18.77 29.77 -2.61
N CYS A 161 17.76 29.31 -3.38
CA CYS A 161 17.87 28.94 -4.78
C CYS A 161 16.75 29.61 -5.62
N PRO A 162 16.87 30.89 -5.97
CA PRO A 162 15.86 31.61 -6.76
C PRO A 162 15.56 30.89 -8.08
N GLY A 163 14.28 30.78 -8.43
CA GLY A 163 13.83 30.16 -9.69
C GLY A 163 13.71 28.61 -9.61
N VAL A 164 13.86 28.01 -8.42
CA VAL A 164 13.53 26.60 -8.15
C VAL A 164 12.16 26.52 -7.51
N SER A 165 11.32 25.60 -7.98
CA SER A 165 10.01 25.28 -7.38
C SER A 165 9.98 23.87 -6.86
N TYR A 166 9.02 23.55 -5.97
CA TYR A 166 8.79 22.18 -5.52
C TYR A 166 7.33 21.78 -5.66
N MET A 167 7.09 20.49 -5.69
CA MET A 167 5.77 19.88 -5.63
C MET A 167 5.81 18.57 -4.85
N ILE A 168 4.72 18.28 -4.13
CA ILE A 168 4.52 16.97 -3.52
C ILE A 168 3.91 16.06 -4.59
N VAL A 169 4.48 14.87 -4.76
CA VAL A 169 4.04 13.88 -5.74
C VAL A 169 3.58 12.60 -5.04
N ASN A 170 2.55 11.97 -5.60
CA ASN A 170 2.12 10.66 -5.11
C ASN A 170 3.08 9.58 -5.60
N GLU A 171 3.72 8.88 -4.66
CA GLU A 171 4.71 7.84 -4.95
C GLU A 171 4.13 6.43 -5.02
N ALA A 172 2.81 6.23 -4.83
CA ALA A 172 2.18 4.91 -4.82
C ALA A 172 2.48 4.12 -6.10
N GLY A 173 2.45 4.77 -7.26
CA GLY A 173 2.81 4.16 -8.53
C GLY A 173 4.25 3.68 -8.60
N ALA A 174 5.20 4.49 -8.14
CA ALA A 174 6.62 4.13 -8.09
C ALA A 174 6.88 3.00 -7.09
N SER A 175 6.21 3.04 -5.93
CA SER A 175 6.31 1.99 -4.89
C SER A 175 5.81 0.64 -5.41
N VAL A 176 4.67 0.59 -6.09
CA VAL A 176 4.13 -0.64 -6.69
C VAL A 176 5.07 -1.16 -7.78
N TYR A 177 5.55 -0.29 -8.66
CA TYR A 177 6.50 -0.70 -9.71
C TYR A 177 7.81 -1.25 -9.13
N SER A 178 8.32 -0.66 -8.04
CA SER A 178 9.53 -1.14 -7.38
C SER A 178 9.36 -2.48 -6.67
N ALA A 179 8.12 -2.85 -6.31
CA ALA A 179 7.80 -4.12 -5.65
C ALA A 179 7.43 -5.26 -6.62
N SER A 180 7.22 -4.95 -7.89
CA SER A 180 6.90 -5.91 -8.94
C SER A 180 8.18 -6.46 -9.59
#